data_445ab5373e03fc63a540860c864c6574
#
_entry.id   445ab5373e03fc63a540860c864c6574
#
_cell.length_a   1.000
_cell.length_b   1.000
_cell.length_c   1.000
_cell.angle_alpha   90.00
_cell.angle_beta   90.00
_cell.angle_gamma   90.00
#
_symmetry.space_group_name_H-M   'P 1'
#
loop_
_entity.id
_entity.type
_entity.pdbx_description
1 polymer ?
#
loop_
_entity_poly.entity_id
_entity_poly.type
_entity_poly.pdbx_seq_one_letter_code
_entity_poly.pdbx_strand_id
1 'polypeptide(L)'
;MSGSRKRKAVAIREPAADDSAAPAVSTAPAAKTDRSKASRRRKRAATVLEERIGYRFTDPSKLEIALTHISALRGARNRAGSYQRLEFLGDHVLGLVISDMLYRAFPKADEGELSRRLADLVRKETCTDIARSIDLGDAIRVGSSEHNAGARTRPAILADVCEAVIGAVYLDGGYKAAEELVERLWEVRLRATAQPLRDPKTVLQEWAQARGLPTPAYREIARSGPDHNPEFRVAVQLPAFAPAEGLGRSKR
;
A
#
# COMPACT_ATOMS: atom_id res chain seq x y z
N MET A 1 72.54 -33.44 17.51
CA MET A 1 72.30 -34.42 18.58
C MET A 1 70.91 -35.00 18.40
N SER A 2 70.88 -36.27 18.13
CA SER A 2 69.76 -37.14 17.77
C SER A 2 68.87 -37.44 18.96
N GLY A 3 67.55 -37.46 18.76
CA GLY A 3 66.55 -37.80 19.76
C GLY A 3 65.36 -38.50 19.14
N SER A 4 65.55 -39.74 18.75
CA SER A 4 64.51 -40.69 18.33
C SER A 4 63.51 -40.96 19.47
N ARG A 5 62.20 -40.85 19.23
CA ARG A 5 61.17 -41.42 20.09
C ARG A 5 60.23 -42.34 19.28
N LYS A 6 60.27 -43.59 19.73
CA LYS A 6 59.60 -44.79 19.25
C LYS A 6 58.08 -44.64 19.29
N ARG A 7 57.42 -45.06 18.20
CA ARG A 7 55.95 -45.27 18.13
C ARG A 7 55.60 -46.59 18.81
N LYS A 8 54.64 -46.55 19.76
CA LYS A 8 53.97 -47.75 20.28
C LYS A 8 52.70 -47.99 19.47
N ALA A 9 52.59 -49.18 18.90
CA ALA A 9 51.41 -49.70 18.26
C ALA A 9 50.40 -50.10 19.36
N VAL A 10 49.15 -49.67 19.22
CA VAL A 10 48.00 -50.12 20.00
C VAL A 10 47.13 -50.95 19.08
N ALA A 11 46.88 -52.18 19.49
CA ALA A 11 46.05 -53.15 18.76
C ALA A 11 44.56 -52.75 18.84
N ILE A 12 43.89 -52.74 17.73
CA ILE A 12 42.43 -52.50 17.60
C ILE A 12 41.75 -53.88 17.78
N ARG A 13 40.89 -53.97 18.81
CA ARG A 13 39.91 -55.05 19.00
C ARG A 13 38.64 -54.71 18.30
N GLU A 14 38.18 -55.58 17.39
CA GLU A 14 36.81 -55.51 16.84
C GLU A 14 35.78 -55.89 17.87
N PRO A 15 34.64 -55.20 17.96
CA PRO A 15 33.46 -55.68 18.63
C PRO A 15 32.44 -56.29 17.65
N ALA A 16 31.81 -57.35 18.13
CA ALA A 16 30.84 -58.19 17.46
C ALA A 16 29.61 -57.46 16.93
N ALA A 17 29.03 -58.01 15.86
CA ALA A 17 27.76 -57.59 15.26
C ALA A 17 26.61 -57.80 16.27
N ASP A 18 25.86 -56.71 16.51
CA ASP A 18 24.54 -56.73 17.16
C ASP A 18 23.49 -56.45 16.10
N ASP A 19 22.63 -57.47 15.90
CA ASP A 19 21.56 -57.48 14.91
C ASP A 19 20.29 -56.92 15.61
N SER A 20 20.12 -55.58 15.57
CA SER A 20 18.89 -54.94 16.03
C SER A 20 18.24 -54.17 14.90
N ALA A 21 17.13 -54.70 14.38
CA ALA A 21 16.28 -54.15 13.37
C ALA A 21 15.84 -52.71 13.65
N ALA A 22 16.23 -51.77 12.81
CA ALA A 22 15.73 -50.40 12.83
C ALA A 22 14.29 -50.34 12.34
N PRO A 23 13.37 -49.62 13.03
CA PRO A 23 12.01 -49.46 12.56
C PRO A 23 11.99 -48.60 11.29
N ALA A 24 11.29 -49.08 10.26
CA ALA A 24 11.03 -48.40 9.00
C ALA A 24 10.38 -47.02 9.27
N VAL A 25 11.10 -45.94 8.97
CA VAL A 25 10.55 -44.57 8.97
C VAL A 25 9.62 -44.46 7.77
N SER A 26 8.31 -44.52 8.05
CA SER A 26 7.26 -44.22 7.10
C SER A 26 7.38 -42.78 6.65
N THR A 27 7.89 -42.52 5.46
CA THR A 27 7.88 -41.20 4.82
C THR A 27 6.46 -40.86 4.35
N ALA A 28 5.74 -40.13 5.18
CA ALA A 28 4.37 -39.70 4.91
C ALA A 28 4.29 -38.72 3.72
N PRO A 29 3.29 -38.89 2.80
CA PRO A 29 3.11 -38.01 1.62
C PRO A 29 2.38 -36.68 1.91
N ALA A 30 2.31 -36.20 3.16
CA ALA A 30 1.51 -35.03 3.57
C ALA A 30 1.99 -33.68 3.01
N ALA A 31 3.28 -33.50 2.71
CA ALA A 31 3.80 -32.20 2.29
C ALA A 31 3.50 -31.81 0.83
N LYS A 32 3.20 -32.77 -0.05
CA LYS A 32 2.89 -32.50 -1.48
C LYS A 32 1.45 -32.06 -1.71
N THR A 33 0.50 -32.56 -0.93
CA THR A 33 -0.94 -32.25 -1.04
C THR A 33 -1.27 -30.83 -0.56
N ASP A 34 -0.58 -30.33 0.45
CA ASP A 34 -0.84 -29.00 1.02
C ASP A 34 -0.33 -27.88 0.08
N ARG A 35 0.83 -28.07 -0.56
CA ARG A 35 1.36 -27.13 -1.57
C ARG A 35 0.44 -27.03 -2.80
N SER A 36 -0.17 -28.12 -3.24
CA SER A 36 -1.08 -28.11 -4.40
C SER A 36 -2.39 -27.37 -4.08
N LYS A 37 -2.96 -27.57 -2.90
CA LYS A 37 -4.17 -26.86 -2.42
C LYS A 37 -3.89 -25.36 -2.29
N ALA A 38 -2.76 -24.96 -1.71
CA ALA A 38 -2.36 -23.57 -1.59
C ALA A 38 -2.16 -22.89 -2.97
N SER A 39 -1.58 -23.60 -3.94
CA SER A 39 -1.41 -23.10 -5.30
C SER A 39 -2.75 -22.89 -6.01
N ARG A 40 -3.69 -23.85 -5.92
CA ARG A 40 -5.05 -23.73 -6.49
C ARG A 40 -5.82 -22.57 -5.87
N ARG A 41 -5.75 -22.40 -4.54
CA ARG A 41 -6.40 -21.28 -3.85
C ARG A 41 -5.85 -19.93 -4.34
N ARG A 42 -4.53 -19.82 -4.55
CA ARG A 42 -3.88 -18.60 -5.07
C ARG A 42 -4.34 -18.27 -6.49
N LYS A 43 -4.35 -19.27 -7.40
CA LYS A 43 -4.86 -19.06 -8.76
C LYS A 43 -6.29 -18.57 -8.76
N ARG A 44 -7.15 -19.18 -7.93
CA ARG A 44 -8.55 -18.76 -7.81
C ARG A 44 -8.66 -17.31 -7.30
N ALA A 45 -7.89 -16.92 -6.29
CA ALA A 45 -7.89 -15.54 -5.79
C ALA A 45 -7.43 -14.53 -6.85
N ALA A 46 -6.40 -14.86 -7.64
CA ALA A 46 -5.96 -14.02 -8.75
C ALA A 46 -7.04 -13.88 -9.83
N THR A 47 -7.70 -14.98 -10.25
CA THR A 47 -8.79 -14.92 -11.22
C THR A 47 -9.97 -14.07 -10.74
N VAL A 48 -10.37 -14.22 -9.47
CA VAL A 48 -11.43 -13.39 -8.88
C VAL A 48 -11.03 -11.92 -8.86
N LEU A 49 -9.76 -11.61 -8.58
CA LEU A 49 -9.27 -10.24 -8.62
C LEU A 49 -9.31 -9.68 -10.06
N GLU A 50 -8.86 -10.44 -11.06
CA GLU A 50 -8.95 -10.05 -12.47
C GLU A 50 -10.39 -9.70 -12.89
N GLU A 51 -11.37 -10.47 -12.45
CA GLU A 51 -12.80 -10.18 -12.68
C GLU A 51 -13.22 -8.86 -12.03
N ARG A 52 -12.82 -8.61 -10.78
CA ARG A 52 -13.13 -7.40 -10.02
C ARG A 52 -12.48 -6.15 -10.61
N ILE A 53 -11.21 -6.26 -10.99
CA ILE A 53 -10.49 -5.17 -11.65
C ILE A 53 -10.86 -5.05 -13.15
N GLY A 54 -11.58 -6.03 -13.73
CA GLY A 54 -12.01 -6.09 -15.14
C GLY A 54 -10.85 -6.07 -16.12
N TYR A 55 -9.69 -6.54 -15.72
CA TYR A 55 -8.52 -6.70 -16.54
C TYR A 55 -7.97 -8.12 -16.40
N ARG A 56 -7.72 -8.79 -17.52
CA ARG A 56 -7.11 -10.11 -17.55
C ARG A 56 -5.68 -10.00 -18.04
N PHE A 57 -4.74 -10.46 -17.22
CA PHE A 57 -3.32 -10.39 -17.54
C PHE A 57 -2.94 -11.34 -18.67
N THR A 58 -2.20 -10.83 -19.65
CA THR A 58 -1.52 -11.61 -20.68
C THR A 58 -0.35 -12.38 -20.08
N ASP A 59 0.40 -11.72 -19.18
CA ASP A 59 1.45 -12.35 -18.38
C ASP A 59 1.04 -12.38 -16.90
N PRO A 60 0.51 -13.51 -16.40
CA PRO A 60 0.09 -13.64 -15.00
C PRO A 60 1.21 -13.42 -13.98
N SER A 61 2.49 -13.52 -14.38
CA SER A 61 3.62 -13.28 -13.47
C SER A 61 3.67 -11.85 -12.96
N LYS A 62 3.20 -10.87 -13.74
CA LYS A 62 3.14 -9.46 -13.32
C LYS A 62 2.17 -9.27 -12.15
N LEU A 63 0.98 -9.88 -12.24
CA LEU A 63 0.02 -9.88 -11.14
C LEU A 63 0.58 -10.60 -9.90
N GLU A 64 1.26 -11.74 -10.11
CA GLU A 64 1.89 -12.47 -9.00
C GLU A 64 2.92 -11.63 -8.24
N ILE A 65 3.75 -10.86 -8.96
CA ILE A 65 4.74 -9.94 -8.37
C ILE A 65 4.01 -8.81 -7.62
N ALA A 66 3.00 -8.17 -8.25
CA ALA A 66 2.22 -7.11 -7.64
C ALA A 66 1.54 -7.53 -6.34
N LEU A 67 1.13 -8.78 -6.23
CA LEU A 67 0.49 -9.34 -5.03
C LEU A 67 1.48 -9.88 -4.00
N THR A 68 2.79 -9.83 -4.23
CA THR A 68 3.79 -10.48 -3.35
C THR A 68 4.51 -9.47 -2.48
N HIS A 69 4.21 -9.49 -1.17
CA HIS A 69 4.96 -8.74 -0.15
C HIS A 69 6.34 -9.36 0.06
N ILE A 70 7.33 -8.53 0.38
CA ILE A 70 8.72 -8.98 0.57
C ILE A 70 8.86 -10.11 1.60
N SER A 71 8.02 -10.14 2.63
CA SER A 71 8.04 -11.20 3.66
C SER A 71 7.68 -12.60 3.13
N ALA A 72 7.02 -12.68 1.96
CA ALA A 72 6.69 -13.95 1.34
C ALA A 72 7.85 -14.56 0.55
N LEU A 73 8.93 -13.79 0.34
CA LEU A 73 10.10 -14.20 -0.42
C LEU A 73 11.16 -14.80 0.50
N ARG A 74 11.77 -15.89 0.08
CA ARG A 74 12.88 -16.53 0.80
C ARG A 74 14.21 -15.93 0.33
N GLY A 75 14.94 -15.30 1.25
CA GLY A 75 16.29 -14.77 1.04
C GLY A 75 16.33 -13.30 0.62
N ALA A 76 17.28 -12.56 1.24
CA ALA A 76 17.44 -11.10 1.08
C ALA A 76 17.78 -10.63 -0.35
N ARG A 77 18.19 -11.52 -1.25
CA ARG A 77 18.58 -11.20 -2.65
C ARG A 77 17.40 -11.12 -3.63
N ASN A 78 16.19 -11.52 -3.24
CA ASN A 78 15.06 -11.62 -4.18
C ASN A 78 14.04 -10.49 -4.05
N ARG A 79 14.48 -9.28 -3.71
CA ARG A 79 13.59 -8.09 -3.62
C ARG A 79 12.88 -7.77 -4.93
N ALA A 80 13.48 -8.11 -6.08
CA ALA A 80 12.89 -7.91 -7.39
C ALA A 80 11.58 -8.68 -7.62
N GLY A 81 11.33 -9.74 -6.85
CA GLY A 81 10.07 -10.50 -6.88
C GLY A 81 8.96 -9.96 -5.98
N SER A 82 9.16 -8.81 -5.32
CA SER A 82 8.15 -8.14 -4.49
C SER A 82 7.48 -6.99 -5.24
N TYR A 83 6.35 -6.55 -4.73
CA TYR A 83 5.55 -5.48 -5.32
C TYR A 83 6.24 -4.10 -5.37
N GLN A 84 7.28 -3.86 -4.58
CA GLN A 84 7.86 -2.52 -4.36
C GLN A 84 8.25 -1.75 -5.63
N ARG A 85 8.77 -2.45 -6.66
CA ARG A 85 9.11 -1.79 -7.93
C ARG A 85 7.87 -1.45 -8.75
N LEU A 86 6.83 -2.27 -8.66
CA LEU A 86 5.55 -2.03 -9.32
C LEU A 86 4.75 -0.94 -8.61
N GLU A 87 4.81 -0.87 -7.29
CA GLU A 87 4.28 0.22 -6.46
C GLU A 87 4.87 1.56 -6.92
N PHE A 88 6.21 1.66 -6.98
CA PHE A 88 6.89 2.87 -7.47
C PHE A 88 6.38 3.31 -8.84
N LEU A 89 6.27 2.39 -9.79
CA LEU A 89 5.76 2.69 -11.14
C LEU A 89 4.27 3.04 -11.12
N GLY A 90 3.49 2.29 -10.35
CA GLY A 90 2.04 2.43 -10.28
C GLY A 90 1.59 3.76 -9.66
N ASP A 91 2.32 4.25 -8.65
CA ASP A 91 2.09 5.59 -8.07
C ASP A 91 2.18 6.69 -9.15
N HIS A 92 3.23 6.65 -9.99
CA HIS A 92 3.39 7.62 -11.08
C HIS A 92 2.33 7.48 -12.17
N VAL A 93 1.94 6.25 -12.53
CA VAL A 93 0.86 5.99 -13.48
C VAL A 93 -0.48 6.47 -12.94
N LEU A 94 -0.78 6.19 -11.67
CA LEU A 94 -1.98 6.67 -10.98
C LEU A 94 -2.03 8.20 -11.00
N GLY A 95 -0.94 8.85 -10.60
CA GLY A 95 -0.84 10.31 -10.61
C GLY A 95 -1.12 10.92 -11.99
N LEU A 96 -0.56 10.32 -13.06
CA LEU A 96 -0.77 10.78 -14.43
C LEU A 96 -2.25 10.62 -14.85
N VAL A 97 -2.83 9.43 -14.65
CA VAL A 97 -4.23 9.17 -15.05
C VAL A 97 -5.20 10.07 -14.28
N ILE A 98 -5.03 10.20 -12.95
CA ILE A 98 -5.90 11.09 -12.14
C ILE A 98 -5.73 12.55 -12.56
N SER A 99 -4.53 12.99 -12.90
CA SER A 99 -4.30 14.36 -13.42
C SER A 99 -5.07 14.61 -14.72
N ASP A 100 -5.04 13.65 -15.64
CA ASP A 100 -5.79 13.74 -16.90
C ASP A 100 -7.30 13.73 -16.66
N MET A 101 -7.80 12.84 -15.79
CA MET A 101 -9.21 12.81 -15.39
C MET A 101 -9.67 14.15 -14.79
N LEU A 102 -8.87 14.73 -13.89
CA LEU A 102 -9.16 16.02 -13.26
C LEU A 102 -9.16 17.17 -14.29
N TYR A 103 -8.18 17.20 -15.18
CA TYR A 103 -8.09 18.20 -16.25
C TYR A 103 -9.32 18.19 -17.16
N ARG A 104 -9.80 17.00 -17.52
CA ARG A 104 -11.02 16.82 -18.31
C ARG A 104 -12.30 17.15 -17.53
N ALA A 105 -12.39 16.74 -16.27
CA ALA A 105 -13.59 16.91 -15.45
C ALA A 105 -13.80 18.34 -14.95
N PHE A 106 -12.72 19.11 -14.74
CA PHE A 106 -12.77 20.46 -14.15
C PHE A 106 -12.09 21.52 -15.03
N PRO A 107 -12.61 21.82 -16.23
CA PRO A 107 -11.95 22.69 -17.20
C PRO A 107 -11.83 24.16 -16.78
N LYS A 108 -12.51 24.55 -15.69
CA LYS A 108 -12.47 25.91 -15.12
C LYS A 108 -11.64 26.00 -13.82
N ALA A 109 -11.13 24.88 -13.33
CA ALA A 109 -10.33 24.86 -12.12
C ALA A 109 -8.92 25.40 -12.40
N ASP A 110 -8.38 26.17 -11.45
CA ASP A 110 -6.98 26.59 -11.50
C ASP A 110 -6.02 25.45 -11.11
N GLU A 111 -4.73 25.65 -11.32
CA GLU A 111 -3.68 24.67 -10.98
C GLU A 111 -3.71 24.30 -9.51
N GLY A 112 -3.88 25.25 -8.59
CA GLY A 112 -3.93 24.99 -7.16
C GLY A 112 -5.13 24.14 -6.75
N GLU A 113 -6.29 24.31 -7.40
CA GLU A 113 -7.46 23.47 -7.19
C GLU A 113 -7.23 22.05 -7.73
N LEU A 114 -6.68 21.91 -8.94
CA LEU A 114 -6.36 20.60 -9.52
C LEU A 114 -5.35 19.84 -8.67
N SER A 115 -4.29 20.52 -8.17
CA SER A 115 -3.29 19.92 -7.30
C SER A 115 -3.87 19.43 -5.96
N ARG A 116 -4.78 20.18 -5.33
CA ARG A 116 -5.44 19.74 -4.10
C ARG A 116 -6.31 18.51 -4.32
N ARG A 117 -7.08 18.48 -5.43
CA ARG A 117 -7.91 17.33 -5.80
C ARG A 117 -7.06 16.11 -6.12
N LEU A 118 -5.95 16.29 -6.83
CA LEU A 118 -4.98 15.23 -7.11
C LEU A 118 -4.46 14.63 -5.81
N ALA A 119 -3.96 15.46 -4.89
CA ALA A 119 -3.43 14.99 -3.61
C ALA A 119 -4.45 14.18 -2.79
N ASP A 120 -5.75 14.54 -2.84
CA ASP A 120 -6.81 13.80 -2.15
C ASP A 120 -7.12 12.45 -2.83
N LEU A 121 -7.09 12.40 -4.16
CA LEU A 121 -7.43 11.20 -4.92
C LEU A 121 -6.30 10.16 -4.95
N VAL A 122 -5.02 10.57 -4.87
CA VAL A 122 -3.88 9.64 -4.90
C VAL A 122 -3.32 9.30 -3.52
N ARG A 123 -3.86 9.86 -2.43
CA ARG A 123 -3.36 9.58 -1.07
C ARG A 123 -3.57 8.13 -0.65
N LYS A 124 -2.77 7.68 0.30
CA LYS A 124 -2.80 6.28 0.81
C LYS A 124 -4.16 5.83 1.33
N GLU A 125 -4.93 6.71 1.95
CA GLU A 125 -6.27 6.41 2.43
C GLU A 125 -7.21 6.06 1.28
N THR A 126 -7.14 6.83 0.19
CA THR A 126 -7.95 6.59 -1.01
C THR A 126 -7.57 5.26 -1.68
N CYS A 127 -6.27 5.00 -1.87
CA CYS A 127 -5.78 3.72 -2.40
C CYS A 127 -6.18 2.55 -1.50
N THR A 128 -6.14 2.72 -0.18
CA THR A 128 -6.60 1.70 0.80
C THR A 128 -8.07 1.37 0.64
N ASP A 129 -8.91 2.38 0.48
CA ASP A 129 -10.35 2.18 0.33
C ASP A 129 -10.70 1.54 -1.02
N ILE A 130 -10.00 1.92 -2.09
CA ILE A 130 -10.13 1.25 -3.39
C ILE A 130 -9.72 -0.23 -3.24
N ALA A 131 -8.58 -0.50 -2.62
CA ALA A 131 -8.12 -1.87 -2.37
C ALA A 131 -9.16 -2.71 -1.60
N ARG A 132 -9.83 -2.11 -0.62
CA ARG A 132 -10.93 -2.75 0.13
C ARG A 132 -12.16 -3.01 -0.74
N SER A 133 -12.53 -2.06 -1.59
CA SER A 133 -13.72 -2.19 -2.45
C SER A 133 -13.64 -3.34 -3.45
N ILE A 134 -12.41 -3.78 -3.79
CA ILE A 134 -12.14 -4.92 -4.68
C ILE A 134 -11.64 -6.16 -3.91
N ASP A 135 -11.71 -6.18 -2.56
CA ASP A 135 -11.20 -7.24 -1.68
C ASP A 135 -9.75 -7.66 -2.02
N LEU A 136 -8.90 -6.69 -2.33
CA LEU A 136 -7.51 -6.92 -2.76
C LEU A 136 -6.71 -7.71 -1.71
N GLY A 137 -6.99 -7.49 -0.42
CA GLY A 137 -6.33 -8.16 0.70
C GLY A 137 -6.36 -9.69 0.63
N ASP A 138 -7.42 -10.29 0.07
CA ASP A 138 -7.56 -11.74 -0.07
C ASP A 138 -6.52 -12.35 -1.00
N ALA A 139 -6.08 -11.58 -2.00
CA ALA A 139 -5.10 -12.02 -2.99
C ALA A 139 -3.65 -11.77 -2.56
N ILE A 140 -3.38 -10.92 -1.56
CA ILE A 140 -2.03 -10.54 -1.12
C ILE A 140 -1.29 -11.74 -0.53
N ARG A 141 -0.05 -11.91 -0.93
CA ARG A 141 0.89 -12.96 -0.48
C ARG A 141 1.86 -12.37 0.53
N VAL A 142 1.77 -12.83 1.76
CA VAL A 142 2.66 -12.44 2.87
C VAL A 142 3.30 -13.68 3.50
N GLY A 143 4.41 -13.50 4.19
CA GLY A 143 5.02 -14.55 4.99
C GLY A 143 4.14 -14.97 6.16
N SER A 144 4.38 -16.13 6.76
CA SER A 144 3.55 -16.69 7.83
C SER A 144 3.47 -15.79 9.06
N SER A 145 4.58 -15.18 9.48
CA SER A 145 4.61 -14.23 10.61
C SER A 145 3.76 -12.99 10.33
N GLU A 146 3.88 -12.41 9.15
CA GLU A 146 3.12 -11.25 8.71
C GLU A 146 1.62 -11.57 8.51
N HIS A 147 1.32 -12.79 8.06
CA HIS A 147 -0.06 -13.26 7.95
C HIS A 147 -0.75 -13.30 9.32
N ASN A 148 -0.09 -13.86 10.32
CA ASN A 148 -0.61 -13.94 11.69
C ASN A 148 -0.75 -12.53 12.33
N ALA A 149 0.06 -11.58 11.92
CA ALA A 149 -0.01 -10.18 12.34
C ALA A 149 -1.03 -9.33 11.55
N GLY A 150 -1.89 -9.94 10.73
CA GLY A 150 -2.96 -9.25 9.98
C GLY A 150 -2.45 -8.34 8.85
N ALA A 151 -1.28 -8.60 8.28
CA ALA A 151 -0.66 -7.75 7.26
C ALA A 151 -1.56 -7.49 6.03
N ARG A 152 -2.40 -8.44 5.65
CA ARG A 152 -3.31 -8.32 4.49
C ARG A 152 -4.38 -7.24 4.62
N THR A 153 -4.68 -6.80 5.83
CA THR A 153 -5.69 -5.78 6.12
C THR A 153 -5.06 -4.45 6.55
N ARG A 154 -3.73 -4.37 6.66
CA ARG A 154 -3.02 -3.14 7.02
C ARG A 154 -3.19 -2.09 5.92
N PRO A 155 -3.63 -0.86 6.26
CA PRO A 155 -3.86 0.20 5.27
C PRO A 155 -2.66 0.46 4.36
N ALA A 156 -1.45 0.56 4.93
CA ALA A 156 -0.24 0.81 4.15
C ALA A 156 0.00 -0.28 3.08
N ILE A 157 -0.10 -1.57 3.45
CA ILE A 157 0.11 -2.68 2.51
C ILE A 157 -0.98 -2.72 1.43
N LEU A 158 -2.23 -2.41 1.80
CA LEU A 158 -3.34 -2.33 0.84
C LEU A 158 -3.13 -1.22 -0.17
N ALA A 159 -2.68 -0.04 0.26
CA ALA A 159 -2.37 1.09 -0.62
C ALA A 159 -1.21 0.74 -1.56
N ASP A 160 -0.09 0.28 -1.02
CA ASP A 160 1.12 -0.06 -1.79
C ASP A 160 0.81 -1.15 -2.85
N VAL A 161 0.02 -2.18 -2.49
CA VAL A 161 -0.36 -3.24 -3.44
C VAL A 161 -1.39 -2.75 -4.47
N CYS A 162 -2.27 -1.79 -4.12
CA CYS A 162 -3.18 -1.15 -5.07
C CYS A 162 -2.38 -0.45 -6.18
N GLU A 163 -1.41 0.36 -5.81
CA GLU A 163 -0.50 1.01 -6.75
C GLU A 163 0.29 -0.02 -7.56
N ALA A 164 0.79 -1.09 -6.92
CA ALA A 164 1.51 -2.15 -7.62
C ALA A 164 0.66 -2.87 -8.68
N VAL A 165 -0.62 -3.08 -8.43
CA VAL A 165 -1.55 -3.66 -9.42
C VAL A 165 -1.73 -2.72 -10.61
N ILE A 166 -1.84 -1.40 -10.39
CA ILE A 166 -1.89 -0.41 -11.47
C ILE A 166 -0.59 -0.47 -12.31
N GLY A 167 0.56 -0.51 -11.66
CA GLY A 167 1.85 -0.65 -12.32
C GLY A 167 1.99 -1.95 -13.12
N ALA A 168 1.43 -3.06 -12.59
CA ALA A 168 1.41 -4.35 -13.28
C ALA A 168 0.52 -4.31 -14.53
N VAL A 169 -0.68 -3.71 -14.45
CA VAL A 169 -1.58 -3.53 -15.60
C VAL A 169 -0.93 -2.64 -16.66
N TYR A 170 -0.26 -1.57 -16.25
CA TYR A 170 0.49 -0.71 -17.16
C TYR A 170 1.59 -1.47 -17.94
N LEU A 171 2.37 -2.31 -17.25
CA LEU A 171 3.43 -3.10 -17.90
C LEU A 171 2.88 -4.23 -18.79
N ASP A 172 1.68 -4.71 -18.53
CA ASP A 172 1.06 -5.79 -19.28
C ASP A 172 0.25 -5.31 -20.48
N GLY A 173 -0.58 -4.29 -20.28
CA GLY A 173 -1.54 -3.78 -21.27
C GLY A 173 -1.28 -2.35 -21.75
N GLY A 174 -0.22 -1.69 -21.24
CA GLY A 174 0.10 -0.31 -21.59
C GLY A 174 -0.77 0.73 -20.88
N TYR A 175 -0.56 1.99 -21.28
CA TYR A 175 -1.24 3.14 -20.65
C TYR A 175 -2.78 3.02 -20.71
N LYS A 176 -3.33 2.64 -21.85
CA LYS A 176 -4.79 2.58 -22.03
C LYS A 176 -5.47 1.60 -21.09
N ALA A 177 -4.87 0.44 -20.87
CA ALA A 177 -5.40 -0.54 -19.91
C ALA A 177 -5.34 -0.02 -18.46
N ALA A 178 -4.26 0.67 -18.10
CA ALA A 178 -4.12 1.29 -16.78
C ALA A 178 -5.11 2.46 -16.60
N GLU A 179 -5.32 3.29 -17.62
CA GLU A 179 -6.30 4.37 -17.65
C GLU A 179 -7.71 3.82 -17.39
N GLU A 180 -8.15 2.83 -18.15
CA GLU A 180 -9.47 2.20 -17.99
C GLU A 180 -9.69 1.59 -16.61
N LEU A 181 -8.65 0.99 -16.03
CA LEU A 181 -8.68 0.47 -14.66
C LEU A 181 -8.88 1.59 -13.64
N VAL A 182 -8.06 2.64 -13.71
CA VAL A 182 -8.10 3.77 -12.76
C VAL A 182 -9.41 4.55 -12.92
N GLU A 183 -9.83 4.89 -14.14
CA GLU A 183 -11.09 5.58 -14.38
C GLU A 183 -12.26 4.84 -13.71
N ARG A 184 -12.39 3.54 -13.94
CA ARG A 184 -13.46 2.75 -13.36
C ARG A 184 -13.45 2.71 -11.83
N LEU A 185 -12.28 2.57 -11.21
CA LEU A 185 -12.18 2.44 -9.76
C LEU A 185 -12.28 3.79 -9.04
N TRP A 186 -11.84 4.88 -9.66
CA TRP A 186 -11.82 6.23 -9.07
C TRP A 186 -13.01 7.11 -9.46
N GLU A 187 -13.83 6.74 -10.47
CA GLU A 187 -14.92 7.57 -10.97
C GLU A 187 -15.85 8.10 -9.87
N VAL A 188 -16.29 7.24 -8.95
CA VAL A 188 -17.19 7.62 -7.85
C VAL A 188 -16.55 8.67 -6.95
N ARG A 189 -15.25 8.54 -6.68
CA ARG A 189 -14.49 9.47 -5.84
C ARG A 189 -14.21 10.78 -6.55
N LEU A 190 -13.89 10.73 -7.84
CA LEU A 190 -13.74 11.92 -8.66
C LEU A 190 -15.03 12.76 -8.65
N ARG A 191 -16.19 12.12 -8.79
CA ARG A 191 -17.50 12.79 -8.72
C ARG A 191 -17.79 13.35 -7.32
N ALA A 192 -17.40 12.66 -6.26
CA ALA A 192 -17.57 13.13 -4.88
C ALA A 192 -16.72 14.38 -4.58
N THR A 193 -15.58 14.56 -5.26
CA THR A 193 -14.76 15.77 -5.15
C THR A 193 -15.30 16.95 -5.97
N ALA A 194 -16.47 16.84 -6.58
CA ALA A 194 -17.08 17.93 -7.38
C ALA A 194 -17.36 19.21 -6.60
N GLN A 195 -17.56 19.12 -5.28
CA GLN A 195 -17.54 20.31 -4.42
C GLN A 195 -16.11 20.82 -4.28
N PRO A 196 -15.87 22.14 -4.51
CA PRO A 196 -14.53 22.68 -4.33
C PRO A 196 -14.02 22.40 -2.92
N LEU A 197 -12.91 21.68 -2.81
CA LEU A 197 -12.14 21.58 -1.57
C LEU A 197 -11.41 22.92 -1.33
N ARG A 198 -12.19 23.99 -1.17
CA ARG A 198 -11.62 25.29 -0.82
C ARG A 198 -11.22 25.24 0.65
N ASP A 199 -9.94 25.47 0.91
CA ASP A 199 -9.48 25.70 2.27
C ASP A 199 -10.29 26.86 2.87
N PRO A 200 -11.02 26.66 3.96
CA PRO A 200 -11.85 27.71 4.58
C PRO A 200 -11.10 29.02 4.85
N LYS A 201 -9.78 28.93 5.15
CA LYS A 201 -8.94 30.11 5.34
C LYS A 201 -8.72 30.86 4.04
N THR A 202 -8.45 30.15 2.94
CA THR A 202 -8.30 30.74 1.61
C THR A 202 -9.61 31.39 1.15
N VAL A 203 -10.74 30.70 1.34
CA VAL A 203 -12.08 31.28 1.01
C VAL A 203 -12.33 32.55 1.77
N LEU A 204 -12.06 32.58 3.07
CA LEU A 204 -12.24 33.79 3.89
C LEU A 204 -11.29 34.91 3.46
N GLN A 205 -10.06 34.59 3.10
CA GLN A 205 -9.08 35.57 2.62
C GLN A 205 -9.49 36.16 1.27
N GLU A 206 -9.89 35.36 0.30
CA GLU A 206 -10.41 35.78 -1.01
C GLU A 206 -11.68 36.65 -0.83
N TRP A 207 -12.57 36.23 0.05
CA TRP A 207 -13.79 37.00 0.38
C TRP A 207 -13.48 38.37 0.99
N ALA A 208 -12.49 38.45 1.88
CA ALA A 208 -12.06 39.71 2.48
C ALA A 208 -11.39 40.63 1.45
N GLN A 209 -10.47 40.08 0.62
CA GLN A 209 -9.80 40.83 -0.45
C GLN A 209 -10.76 41.38 -1.48
N ALA A 210 -11.75 40.57 -1.91
CA ALA A 210 -12.78 41.01 -2.86
C ALA A 210 -13.64 42.18 -2.36
N ARG A 211 -13.61 42.44 -1.04
CA ARG A 211 -14.32 43.56 -0.36
C ARG A 211 -13.40 44.68 0.08
N GLY A 212 -12.13 44.63 -0.31
CA GLY A 212 -11.13 45.61 0.11
C GLY A 212 -10.81 45.57 1.60
N LEU A 213 -11.13 44.46 2.27
CA LEU A 213 -10.81 44.28 3.69
C LEU A 213 -9.38 43.76 3.87
N PRO A 214 -8.74 44.05 5.01
CA PRO A 214 -7.44 43.48 5.35
C PRO A 214 -7.49 41.93 5.43
N THR A 215 -6.34 41.29 5.29
CA THR A 215 -6.22 39.84 5.46
C THR A 215 -6.69 39.40 6.85
N PRO A 216 -7.50 38.34 6.97
CA PRO A 216 -7.95 37.79 8.25
C PRO A 216 -6.77 37.41 9.15
N ALA A 217 -6.80 37.85 10.41
CA ALA A 217 -5.82 37.51 11.42
C ALA A 217 -6.30 36.32 12.26
N TYR A 218 -5.45 35.30 12.42
CA TYR A 218 -5.76 34.12 13.22
C TYR A 218 -4.96 34.15 14.53
N ARG A 219 -5.66 33.94 15.65
CA ARG A 219 -5.05 33.91 16.99
C ARG A 219 -5.42 32.62 17.70
N GLU A 220 -4.43 31.92 18.24
CA GLU A 220 -4.68 30.83 19.19
C GLU A 220 -5.15 31.42 20.51
N ILE A 221 -6.33 31.00 20.98
CA ILE A 221 -6.92 31.43 22.24
C ILE A 221 -6.56 30.46 23.36
N ALA A 222 -6.63 29.15 23.08
CA ALA A 222 -6.33 28.11 24.04
C ALA A 222 -5.82 26.85 23.37
N ARG A 223 -5.03 26.08 24.12
CA ARG A 223 -4.64 24.71 23.78
C ARG A 223 -5.00 23.83 24.96
N SER A 224 -5.69 22.71 24.70
CA SER A 224 -6.10 21.71 25.68
C SER A 224 -5.77 20.31 25.15
N GLY A 225 -5.92 19.30 26.02
CA GLY A 225 -5.63 17.90 25.68
C GLY A 225 -4.17 17.51 25.82
N PRO A 226 -3.87 16.19 25.74
CA PRO A 226 -2.52 15.66 25.87
C PRO A 226 -1.70 15.98 24.60
N ASP A 227 -0.35 15.98 24.73
CA ASP A 227 0.55 16.37 23.62
C ASP A 227 0.40 15.52 22.34
N HIS A 228 0.00 14.26 22.47
CA HIS A 228 -0.25 13.36 21.34
C HIS A 228 -1.65 13.52 20.71
N ASN A 229 -2.56 14.28 21.33
CA ASN A 229 -3.88 14.58 20.82
C ASN A 229 -4.33 15.98 21.29
N PRO A 230 -3.64 17.06 20.87
CA PRO A 230 -4.00 18.41 21.27
C PRO A 230 -5.28 18.89 20.61
N GLU A 231 -6.03 19.71 21.33
CA GLU A 231 -7.15 20.48 20.80
C GLU A 231 -6.82 21.96 20.89
N PHE A 232 -6.97 22.66 19.77
CA PHE A 232 -6.69 24.10 19.64
C PHE A 232 -7.99 24.86 19.52
N ARG A 233 -8.13 25.94 20.28
CA ARG A 233 -9.15 26.97 20.07
C ARG A 233 -8.51 28.14 19.37
N VAL A 234 -9.01 28.48 18.18
CA VAL A 234 -8.48 29.53 17.33
C VAL A 234 -9.58 30.55 17.05
N ALA A 235 -9.29 31.84 17.22
CA ALA A 235 -10.16 32.91 16.74
C ALA A 235 -9.66 33.45 15.41
N VAL A 236 -10.58 33.80 14.53
CA VAL A 236 -10.34 34.62 13.34
C VAL A 236 -10.89 36.03 13.59
N GLN A 237 -10.11 37.02 13.25
CA GLN A 237 -10.42 38.43 13.40
C GLN A 237 -10.38 39.14 12.06
N LEU A 238 -11.44 39.87 11.75
CA LEU A 238 -11.53 40.81 10.63
C LEU A 238 -11.97 42.16 11.15
N PRO A 239 -11.36 43.27 10.72
CA PRO A 239 -11.83 44.61 11.07
C PRO A 239 -13.31 44.78 10.72
N ALA A 240 -14.06 45.42 11.58
CA ALA A 240 -15.51 45.65 11.48
C ALA A 240 -16.43 44.39 11.64
N PHE A 241 -15.87 43.22 11.96
CA PHE A 241 -16.64 42.01 12.26
C PHE A 241 -16.36 41.50 13.67
N ALA A 242 -17.36 40.87 14.30
CA ALA A 242 -17.13 40.15 15.55
C ALA A 242 -16.19 38.97 15.33
N PRO A 243 -15.23 38.68 16.24
CA PRO A 243 -14.39 37.53 16.14
C PRO A 243 -15.20 36.23 16.08
N ALA A 244 -14.83 35.31 15.18
CA ALA A 244 -15.40 33.96 15.15
C ALA A 244 -14.38 32.96 15.69
N GLU A 245 -14.86 31.99 16.50
CA GLU A 245 -14.00 30.98 17.13
C GLU A 245 -14.28 29.60 16.56
N GLY A 246 -13.24 28.78 16.47
CA GLY A 246 -13.32 27.38 16.07
C GLY A 246 -12.43 26.49 16.92
N LEU A 247 -12.83 25.23 17.06
CA LEU A 247 -12.07 24.16 17.71
C LEU A 247 -11.54 23.20 16.66
N GLY A 248 -10.31 22.71 16.83
CA GLY A 248 -9.71 21.73 15.93
C GLY A 248 -8.49 21.05 16.52
N ARG A 249 -8.15 19.89 15.96
CA ARG A 249 -6.94 19.12 16.35
C ARG A 249 -5.67 19.61 15.68
N SER A 250 -5.76 20.60 14.80
CA SER A 250 -4.65 21.23 14.10
C SER A 250 -4.90 22.73 14.00
N LYS A 251 -3.82 23.53 13.96
CA LYS A 251 -3.86 24.98 13.69
C LYS A 251 -4.08 25.33 12.20
N ARG A 252 -4.10 24.30 11.34
CA ARG A 252 -4.37 24.44 9.90
C ARG A 252 -5.84 24.48 9.62
#